data_ed035333ed2efedd971555fb10b2a443
#
_entry.id   ed035333ed2efedd971555fb10b2a443
#
_cell.length_a   1.000
_cell.length_b   1.000
_cell.length_c   1.000
_cell.angle_alpha   90.00
_cell.angle_beta   90.00
_cell.angle_gamma   90.00
#
_symmetry.space_group_name_H-M   'P 1'
#
loop_
_entity.id
_entity.type
_entity.pdbx_description
1 polymer ?
#
loop_
_entity_poly.entity_id
_entity_poly.type
_entity_poly.pdbx_seq_one_letter_code
_entity_poly.pdbx_strand_id
1 'polypeptide(L)'
;MEEQEEQVQEIEQVENTYYYDKLYDDKHLGSFTESTKLAYELGWQDNTVAITETEVSDLNGWTYLKGYAPKKSEEQKLNELASAIRSKRNSLLVETDYLLMPDYPISEEYLEKVKEYRQELRDITKQDEFPKNVTFPDFPKIE
;
A
#
# COMPACT_ATOMS: atom_id res chain seq x y z
N MET A 1 26.00 27.74 -26.04
CA MET A 1 26.10 26.70 -24.99
C MET A 1 25.15 26.97 -23.83
N GLU A 2 25.13 28.18 -23.27
CA GLU A 2 24.20 28.55 -22.20
C GLU A 2 22.71 28.49 -22.62
N GLU A 3 22.40 28.90 -23.85
CA GLU A 3 21.04 28.85 -24.40
C GLU A 3 20.50 27.41 -24.56
N GLN A 4 21.36 26.43 -24.83
CA GLN A 4 20.97 25.02 -24.96
C GLN A 4 20.67 24.38 -23.59
N GLU A 5 21.38 24.77 -22.54
CA GLU A 5 21.14 24.29 -21.18
C GLU A 5 19.83 24.85 -20.62
N GLU A 6 19.50 26.11 -20.89
CA GLU A 6 18.21 26.71 -20.51
C GLU A 6 17.02 26.03 -21.23
N GLN A 7 17.16 25.68 -22.51
CA GLN A 7 16.12 24.97 -23.24
C GLN A 7 15.89 23.55 -22.71
N VAL A 8 16.94 22.86 -22.29
CA VAL A 8 16.82 21.52 -21.68
C VAL A 8 16.10 21.59 -20.35
N GLN A 9 16.35 22.61 -19.51
CA GLN A 9 15.66 22.82 -18.24
C GLN A 9 14.16 23.14 -18.43
N GLU A 10 13.80 23.93 -19.44
CA GLU A 10 12.42 24.23 -19.77
C GLU A 10 11.66 22.98 -20.24
N ILE A 11 12.33 22.07 -21.01
CA ILE A 11 11.75 20.80 -21.46
C ILE A 11 11.49 19.87 -20.26
N GLU A 12 12.40 19.81 -19.28
CA GLU A 12 12.25 19.01 -18.07
C GLU A 12 11.07 19.49 -17.21
N GLN A 13 10.81 20.81 -17.15
CA GLN A 13 9.66 21.35 -16.43
C GLN A 13 8.32 21.00 -17.08
N VAL A 14 8.29 20.85 -18.40
CA VAL A 14 7.08 20.46 -19.15
C VAL A 14 6.73 18.98 -18.99
N GLU A 15 7.73 18.13 -18.67
CA GLU A 15 7.52 16.69 -18.49
C GLU A 15 6.77 16.33 -17.20
N ASN A 16 6.58 17.25 -16.26
CA ASN A 16 5.85 17.00 -15.02
C ASN A 16 4.39 17.44 -15.11
N THR A 17 3.73 17.08 -16.21
CA THR A 17 2.36 17.49 -16.50
C THR A 17 1.52 16.28 -16.90
N TYR A 18 0.32 16.20 -16.36
CA TYR A 18 -0.70 15.27 -16.86
C TYR A 18 -1.54 15.98 -17.92
N TYR A 19 -1.85 15.24 -18.99
CA TYR A 19 -2.84 15.58 -19.99
C TYR A 19 -4.04 14.68 -19.75
N TYR A 20 -5.25 15.24 -19.62
CA TYR A 20 -6.43 14.46 -19.25
C TYR A 20 -7.59 14.69 -20.22
N ASP A 21 -8.51 13.74 -20.28
CA ASP A 21 -9.69 13.84 -21.16
C ASP A 21 -10.74 14.81 -20.60
N LYS A 22 -11.02 14.71 -19.31
CA LYS A 22 -11.97 15.58 -18.63
C LYS A 22 -11.74 15.60 -17.13
N LEU A 23 -12.20 16.68 -16.52
CA LEU A 23 -12.24 16.84 -15.08
C LEU A 23 -13.70 16.70 -14.65
N TYR A 24 -13.97 15.79 -13.72
CA TYR A 24 -15.31 15.58 -13.19
C TYR A 24 -15.65 16.61 -12.11
N ASP A 25 -16.93 16.69 -11.73
CA ASP A 25 -17.41 17.67 -10.75
C ASP A 25 -16.77 17.52 -9.37
N ASP A 26 -16.43 16.30 -8.98
CA ASP A 26 -15.72 16.00 -7.73
C ASP A 26 -14.20 16.21 -7.85
N LYS A 27 -13.75 16.82 -8.94
CA LYS A 27 -12.34 17.17 -9.20
C LYS A 27 -11.41 15.98 -9.41
N HIS A 28 -11.94 14.81 -9.78
CA HIS A 28 -11.06 13.73 -10.21
C HIS A 28 -10.81 13.80 -11.71
N LEU A 29 -9.61 13.41 -12.11
CA LEU A 29 -9.24 13.32 -13.51
C LEU A 29 -9.86 12.06 -14.10
N GLY A 30 -10.36 12.17 -15.34
CA GLY A 30 -10.74 11.00 -16.11
C GLY A 30 -9.51 10.25 -16.57
N SER A 31 -9.47 9.80 -17.81
CA SER A 31 -8.24 9.22 -18.35
C SER A 31 -7.17 10.29 -18.48
N PHE A 32 -5.93 9.97 -18.19
CA PHE A 32 -4.82 10.92 -18.28
C PHE A 32 -3.51 10.22 -18.67
N THR A 33 -2.56 11.00 -19.16
CA THR A 33 -1.25 10.51 -19.60
C THR A 33 -0.17 11.56 -19.38
N GLU A 34 1.07 11.12 -19.21
CA GLU A 34 2.24 12.00 -19.22
C GLU A 34 2.78 12.18 -20.65
N SER A 35 2.36 11.33 -21.58
CA SER A 35 2.86 11.35 -22.95
C SER A 35 2.25 12.49 -23.76
N THR A 36 3.08 13.43 -24.18
CA THR A 36 2.66 14.54 -25.06
C THR A 36 2.16 14.01 -26.39
N LYS A 37 2.81 12.97 -26.93
CA LYS A 37 2.41 12.35 -28.20
C LYS A 37 1.01 11.75 -28.11
N LEU A 38 0.74 10.97 -27.07
CA LEU A 38 -0.56 10.34 -26.87
C LEU A 38 -1.65 11.41 -26.63
N ALA A 39 -1.34 12.44 -25.85
CA ALA A 39 -2.27 13.54 -25.60
C ALA A 39 -2.68 14.24 -26.88
N TYR A 40 -1.74 14.47 -27.79
CA TYR A 40 -2.02 15.04 -29.11
C TYR A 40 -2.92 14.14 -29.95
N GLU A 41 -2.62 12.85 -29.97
CA GLU A 41 -3.39 11.86 -30.72
C GLU A 41 -4.84 11.76 -30.22
N LEU A 42 -5.04 11.94 -28.92
CA LEU A 42 -6.36 11.85 -28.27
C LEU A 42 -7.10 13.19 -28.17
N GLY A 43 -6.45 14.29 -28.55
CA GLY A 43 -7.06 15.62 -28.47
C GLY A 43 -7.06 16.24 -27.08
N TRP A 44 -6.17 15.79 -26.20
CA TRP A 44 -6.09 16.25 -24.79
C TRP A 44 -5.05 17.33 -24.54
N GLN A 45 -4.41 17.83 -25.58
CA GLN A 45 -3.25 18.71 -25.45
C GLN A 45 -3.53 20.01 -24.67
N ASP A 46 -4.77 20.46 -24.62
CA ASP A 46 -5.16 21.69 -23.93
C ASP A 46 -5.61 21.45 -22.48
N ASN A 47 -5.86 20.21 -22.10
CA ASN A 47 -6.31 19.85 -20.76
C ASN A 47 -5.10 19.40 -19.93
N THR A 48 -4.44 20.33 -19.28
CA THR A 48 -3.18 20.08 -18.57
C THR A 48 -3.29 20.42 -17.09
N VAL A 49 -2.58 19.65 -16.26
CA VAL A 49 -2.41 19.94 -14.85
C VAL A 49 -1.04 19.46 -14.42
N ALA A 50 -0.34 20.26 -13.61
CA ALA A 50 0.97 19.82 -13.06
C ALA A 50 0.75 18.61 -12.15
N ILE A 51 1.65 17.62 -12.25
CA ILE A 51 1.57 16.41 -11.40
C ILE A 51 1.60 16.80 -9.92
N THR A 52 2.37 17.82 -9.56
CA THR A 52 2.46 18.34 -8.18
C THR A 52 1.16 18.96 -7.67
N GLU A 53 0.24 19.31 -8.57
CA GLU A 53 -1.09 19.84 -8.22
C GLU A 53 -2.16 18.76 -8.20
N THR A 54 -1.76 17.51 -8.20
CA THR A 54 -2.67 16.36 -8.11
C THR A 54 -2.30 15.49 -6.91
N GLU A 55 -3.27 14.69 -6.47
CA GLU A 55 -3.06 13.69 -5.43
C GLU A 55 -3.90 12.46 -5.73
N VAL A 56 -3.43 11.30 -5.28
CA VAL A 56 -4.15 10.03 -5.43
C VAL A 56 -4.92 9.75 -4.14
N SER A 57 -6.20 9.42 -4.27
CA SER A 57 -7.02 9.04 -3.13
C SER A 57 -6.61 7.67 -2.60
N ASP A 58 -6.39 7.56 -1.29
CA ASP A 58 -6.17 6.28 -0.63
C ASP A 58 -7.46 5.47 -0.47
N LEU A 59 -8.62 6.11 -0.69
CA LEU A 59 -9.91 5.46 -0.59
C LEU A 59 -10.29 4.70 -1.86
N ASN A 60 -10.05 5.28 -3.04
CA ASN A 60 -10.46 4.67 -4.32
C ASN A 60 -9.33 4.51 -5.34
N GLY A 61 -8.15 5.06 -5.09
CA GLY A 61 -7.02 4.99 -6.02
C GLY A 61 -7.10 5.94 -7.20
N TRP A 62 -8.11 6.79 -7.28
CA TRP A 62 -8.25 7.76 -8.37
C TRP A 62 -7.42 9.02 -8.11
N THR A 63 -7.08 9.70 -9.21
CA THR A 63 -6.29 10.93 -9.16
C THR A 63 -7.22 12.14 -9.18
N TYR A 64 -7.01 13.03 -8.22
CA TYR A 64 -7.79 14.25 -8.02
C TYR A 64 -6.89 15.48 -8.07
N LEU A 65 -7.49 16.64 -8.27
CA LEU A 65 -6.79 17.88 -7.96
C LEU A 65 -6.48 17.93 -6.47
N LYS A 66 -5.33 18.49 -6.14
CA LYS A 66 -4.84 18.55 -4.77
C LYS A 66 -5.86 19.21 -3.83
N GLY A 67 -6.13 18.57 -2.73
CA GLY A 67 -7.11 19.02 -1.74
C GLY A 67 -8.52 18.46 -1.92
N TYR A 68 -8.78 17.70 -2.99
CA TYR A 68 -10.09 17.16 -3.30
C TYR A 68 -10.17 15.64 -3.18
N ALA A 69 -9.04 14.94 -3.05
CA ALA A 69 -9.05 13.49 -2.93
C ALA A 69 -9.70 13.04 -1.62
N PRO A 70 -10.73 12.18 -1.68
CA PRO A 70 -11.32 11.61 -0.46
C PRO A 70 -10.30 10.73 0.25
N LYS A 71 -10.28 10.80 1.57
CA LYS A 71 -9.32 10.07 2.41
C LYS A 71 -10.03 9.09 3.31
N LYS A 72 -9.37 7.97 3.57
CA LYS A 72 -9.84 7.01 4.58
C LYS A 72 -9.86 7.68 5.94
N SER A 73 -10.88 7.36 6.74
CA SER A 73 -10.93 7.78 8.13
C SER A 73 -9.87 7.02 8.94
N GLU A 74 -9.52 7.53 10.12
CA GLU A 74 -8.63 6.82 11.04
C GLU A 74 -9.19 5.45 11.42
N GLU A 75 -10.50 5.35 11.62
CA GLU A 75 -11.18 4.08 11.89
C GLU A 75 -10.98 3.07 10.75
N GLN A 76 -11.17 3.49 9.50
CA GLN A 76 -10.95 2.63 8.34
C GLN A 76 -9.51 2.13 8.26
N LYS A 77 -8.54 3.02 8.51
CA LYS A 77 -7.11 2.65 8.51
C LYS A 77 -6.78 1.64 9.60
N LEU A 78 -7.32 1.83 10.80
CA LEU A 78 -7.13 0.90 11.92
C LEU A 78 -7.76 -0.46 11.63
N ASN A 79 -8.95 -0.48 11.04
CA ASN A 79 -9.62 -1.74 10.67
C ASN A 79 -8.85 -2.51 9.61
N GLU A 80 -8.30 -1.82 8.62
CA GLU A 80 -7.46 -2.44 7.59
C GLU A 80 -6.17 -3.02 8.17
N LEU A 81 -5.52 -2.27 9.07
CA LEU A 81 -4.32 -2.73 9.75
C LEU A 81 -4.61 -3.97 10.60
N ALA A 82 -5.71 -3.95 11.36
CA ALA A 82 -6.14 -5.11 12.16
C ALA A 82 -6.40 -6.34 11.28
N SER A 83 -7.07 -6.16 10.15
CA SER A 83 -7.32 -7.25 9.20
C SER A 83 -6.02 -7.82 8.63
N ALA A 84 -5.07 -6.97 8.27
CA ALA A 84 -3.77 -7.39 7.75
C ALA A 84 -2.99 -8.20 8.79
N ILE A 85 -3.01 -7.77 10.05
CA ILE A 85 -2.35 -8.48 11.15
C ILE A 85 -2.99 -9.84 11.38
N ARG A 86 -4.31 -9.91 11.39
CA ARG A 86 -5.04 -11.19 11.53
C ARG A 86 -4.74 -12.14 10.39
N SER A 87 -4.68 -11.65 9.16
CA SER A 87 -4.34 -12.46 7.99
C SER A 87 -2.93 -13.03 8.09
N LYS A 88 -1.95 -12.21 8.47
CA LYS A 88 -0.57 -12.65 8.68
C LYS A 88 -0.51 -13.71 9.78
N ARG A 89 -1.15 -13.45 10.92
CA ARG A 89 -1.25 -14.40 12.04
C ARG A 89 -1.82 -15.74 11.57
N ASN A 90 -2.94 -15.71 10.84
CA ASN A 90 -3.58 -16.93 10.35
C ASN A 90 -2.66 -17.72 9.41
N SER A 91 -1.93 -17.04 8.53
CA SER A 91 -0.95 -17.68 7.65
C SER A 91 0.16 -18.38 8.45
N LEU A 92 0.67 -17.72 9.48
CA LEU A 92 1.70 -18.29 10.34
C LEU A 92 1.19 -19.51 11.13
N LEU A 93 -0.08 -19.48 11.56
CA LEU A 93 -0.69 -20.65 12.21
C LEU A 93 -0.80 -21.83 11.24
N VAL A 94 -1.26 -21.59 10.01
CA VAL A 94 -1.38 -22.62 8.97
C VAL A 94 0.00 -23.22 8.66
N GLU A 95 1.03 -22.41 8.56
CA GLU A 95 2.39 -22.86 8.28
C GLU A 95 2.94 -23.83 9.34
N THR A 96 2.43 -23.79 10.56
CA THR A 96 2.90 -24.62 11.67
C THR A 96 1.94 -25.74 12.06
N ASP A 97 0.77 -25.84 11.42
CA ASP A 97 -0.24 -26.86 11.76
C ASP A 97 0.30 -28.29 11.67
N TYR A 98 1.16 -28.58 10.67
CA TYR A 98 1.72 -29.92 10.48
C TYR A 98 2.58 -30.37 11.66
N LEU A 99 3.19 -29.46 12.40
CA LEU A 99 4.03 -29.76 13.55
C LEU A 99 3.23 -30.34 14.74
N LEU A 100 1.92 -30.09 14.75
CA LEU A 100 1.03 -30.58 15.82
C LEU A 100 0.43 -31.96 15.53
N MET A 101 0.72 -32.54 14.37
CA MET A 101 0.21 -33.86 14.00
C MET A 101 0.83 -34.93 14.91
N PRO A 102 0.04 -35.86 15.45
CA PRO A 102 0.54 -36.83 16.46
C PRO A 102 1.71 -37.70 16.00
N ASP A 103 1.79 -37.96 14.69
CA ASP A 103 2.84 -38.81 14.11
C ASP A 103 4.02 -38.00 13.53
N TYR A 104 4.02 -36.67 13.67
CA TYR A 104 5.13 -35.85 13.20
C TYR A 104 6.35 -35.99 14.11
N PRO A 105 7.54 -36.33 13.57
CA PRO A 105 8.71 -36.67 14.38
C PRO A 105 9.44 -35.43 14.90
N ILE A 106 8.98 -34.87 16.02
CA ILE A 106 9.64 -33.79 16.73
C ILE A 106 9.74 -34.14 18.24
N SER A 107 10.71 -33.52 18.93
CA SER A 107 10.83 -33.67 20.36
C SER A 107 9.69 -33.01 21.11
N GLU A 108 9.39 -33.51 22.32
CA GLU A 108 8.38 -32.88 23.17
C GLU A 108 8.77 -31.46 23.57
N GLU A 109 10.06 -31.22 23.81
CA GLU A 109 10.55 -29.86 24.11
C GLU A 109 10.29 -28.88 22.98
N TYR A 110 10.59 -29.28 21.74
CA TYR A 110 10.34 -28.45 20.58
C TYR A 110 8.86 -28.22 20.35
N LEU A 111 8.05 -29.25 20.54
CA LEU A 111 6.60 -29.18 20.44
C LEU A 111 6.03 -28.15 21.43
N GLU A 112 6.52 -28.12 22.66
CA GLU A 112 6.07 -27.12 23.65
C GLU A 112 6.42 -25.70 23.21
N LYS A 113 7.61 -25.50 22.65
CA LYS A 113 8.00 -24.19 22.09
C LYS A 113 7.10 -23.77 20.94
N VAL A 114 6.72 -24.71 20.07
CA VAL A 114 5.77 -24.45 18.97
C VAL A 114 4.41 -24.07 19.52
N LYS A 115 3.93 -24.76 20.54
CA LYS A 115 2.64 -24.43 21.19
C LYS A 115 2.64 -23.04 21.80
N GLU A 116 3.72 -22.64 22.46
CA GLU A 116 3.88 -21.29 23.01
C GLU A 116 3.86 -20.24 21.90
N TYR A 117 4.61 -20.47 20.82
CA TYR A 117 4.62 -19.60 19.63
C TYR A 117 3.21 -19.42 19.07
N ARG A 118 2.49 -20.52 18.90
CA ARG A 118 1.12 -20.49 18.37
C ARG A 118 0.15 -19.77 19.32
N GLN A 119 0.35 -19.92 20.63
CA GLN A 119 -0.46 -19.20 21.61
C GLN A 119 -0.21 -17.69 21.55
N GLU A 120 1.05 -17.28 21.42
CA GLU A 120 1.39 -15.86 21.24
C GLU A 120 0.78 -15.29 19.96
N LEU A 121 0.72 -16.09 18.89
CA LEU A 121 0.02 -15.69 17.65
C LEU A 121 -1.48 -15.47 17.87
N ARG A 122 -2.12 -16.38 18.63
CA ARG A 122 -3.56 -16.25 18.94
C ARG A 122 -3.82 -15.01 19.79
N ASP A 123 -2.90 -14.68 20.68
CA ASP A 123 -3.01 -13.55 21.61
C ASP A 123 -2.56 -12.22 21.01
N ILE A 124 -2.22 -12.20 19.71
CA ILE A 124 -1.66 -11.01 19.06
C ILE A 124 -2.62 -9.82 19.12
N THR A 125 -3.92 -10.07 19.09
CA THR A 125 -4.95 -9.03 19.18
C THR A 125 -5.14 -8.49 20.61
N LYS A 126 -4.50 -9.13 21.59
CA LYS A 126 -4.57 -8.73 23.00
C LYS A 126 -3.44 -7.79 23.41
N GLN A 127 -2.49 -7.51 22.51
CA GLN A 127 -1.42 -6.55 22.77
C GLN A 127 -2.00 -5.16 22.96
N ASP A 128 -1.45 -4.41 23.93
CA ASP A 128 -2.02 -3.14 24.41
C ASP A 128 -2.29 -2.12 23.30
N GLU A 129 -1.39 -2.03 22.33
CA GLU A 129 -1.49 -1.04 21.26
C GLU A 129 -2.14 -1.59 19.98
N PHE A 130 -2.61 -2.84 19.98
CA PHE A 130 -3.25 -3.42 18.81
C PHE A 130 -4.33 -2.49 18.24
N PRO A 131 -4.38 -2.26 16.92
CA PRO A 131 -3.54 -2.85 15.87
C PRO A 131 -2.23 -2.14 15.57
N LYS A 132 -1.88 -1.10 16.32
CA LYS A 132 -0.62 -0.37 16.17
C LYS A 132 0.48 -1.06 16.98
N ASN A 133 1.72 -0.92 16.54
CA ASN A 133 2.92 -1.39 17.26
C ASN A 133 2.83 -2.85 17.72
N VAL A 134 2.29 -3.72 16.86
CA VAL A 134 2.15 -5.15 17.14
C VAL A 134 3.50 -5.85 16.91
N THR A 135 3.90 -6.69 17.87
CA THR A 135 5.11 -7.51 17.76
C THR A 135 4.69 -8.96 17.51
N PHE A 136 5.18 -9.53 16.41
CA PHE A 136 5.00 -10.95 16.12
C PHE A 136 6.06 -11.77 16.83
N PRO A 137 5.70 -12.94 17.39
CA PRO A 137 6.70 -13.81 18.02
C PRO A 137 7.65 -14.42 16.99
N ASP A 138 8.87 -14.71 17.41
CA ASP A 138 9.84 -15.39 16.56
C ASP A 138 9.56 -16.90 16.54
N PHE A 139 9.67 -17.49 15.36
CA PHE A 139 9.52 -18.93 15.21
C PHE A 139 10.62 -19.66 15.98
N PRO A 140 10.29 -20.69 16.81
CA PRO A 140 11.30 -21.39 17.59
C PRO A 140 12.30 -22.12 16.70
N LYS A 141 13.59 -21.97 17.02
CA LYS A 141 14.66 -22.61 16.25
C LYS A 141 14.75 -24.09 16.60
N ILE A 142 14.97 -24.91 15.58
CA ILE A 142 15.23 -26.34 15.75
C ILE A 142 16.63 -26.49 16.37
N GLU A 143 16.70 -27.21 17.49
CA GLU A 143 17.97 -27.54 18.15
C GLU A 143 18.58 -28.80 17.59
#